data_18426af2aea22d8dd483b4200b3a1448
#
_entry.id   18426af2aea22d8dd483b4200b3a1448
#
_cell.length_a   1.000
_cell.length_b   1.000
_cell.length_c   1.000
_cell.angle_alpha   90.00
_cell.angle_beta   90.00
_cell.angle_gamma   90.00
#
_symmetry.space_group_name_H-M   'P 1'
#
loop_
_entity.id
_entity.type
_entity.pdbx_description
1 polymer ?
#
loop_
_entity_poly.entity_id
_entity_poly.type
_entity_poly.pdbx_seq_one_letter_code
_entity_poly.pdbx_strand_id
1 'polypeptide(L)'
;MAGKESTPKRFSAPAYYLHAVVCLLIMFGFGQLPPVEPLTPLGMNLIGIFLGVLYGWVCIEIVWPSLAGLLALMLIGGMKPMMLLNKSFGDPVVQMMFFIFVFCATISHYGLSKFISLWFITRKFVAGRPWVFTYTFLGSIFILGGLTSASPAAIIGWSILYGVCEVCGFKKGDGYPTMMVFGIVFAAQVGMSLIPFKQAALTVFSAYETMSGVGIDYAKYMLIALLICAVCSLLFIVMGKYIFRPDMSKLDKDGSLVLSRVQKVILAFLFLLVILLLAPNFMPKDFFLTRFLKGIGNTGIVILLVTVMAAIKVEGKALLNFKVMVDSGVTWGIVLLL
;
A
#
# COMPACT_ATOMS: atom_id res chain seq x y z
N MET A 1 5.47 -1.41 24.97
CA MET A 1 5.36 0.02 25.37
C MET A 1 4.74 0.75 24.19
N ALA A 2 3.49 1.13 24.31
CA ALA A 2 2.81 1.93 23.28
C ALA A 2 3.51 3.30 23.24
N GLY A 3 4.30 3.51 22.18
CA GLY A 3 4.90 4.80 21.92
C GLY A 3 3.78 5.81 21.68
N LYS A 4 3.64 6.80 22.58
CA LYS A 4 2.89 8.01 22.29
C LYS A 4 3.39 8.53 20.95
N GLU A 5 2.57 8.41 19.90
CA GLU A 5 2.73 9.22 18.71
C GLU A 5 2.61 10.68 19.15
N SER A 6 3.73 11.30 19.47
CA SER A 6 3.80 12.74 19.53
C SER A 6 3.67 13.23 18.09
N THR A 7 2.45 13.50 17.66
CA THR A 7 2.20 14.34 16.49
C THR A 7 3.11 15.55 16.63
N PRO A 8 4.02 15.81 15.68
CA PRO A 8 4.78 17.04 15.73
C PRO A 8 3.76 18.17 15.71
N LYS A 9 3.82 19.08 16.68
CA LYS A 9 2.99 20.29 16.72
C LYS A 9 3.32 21.11 15.47
N ARG A 10 2.65 20.81 14.37
CA ARG A 10 2.84 21.50 13.08
C ARG A 10 2.37 22.95 13.16
N PHE A 11 1.46 23.25 14.08
CA PHE A 11 0.84 24.57 14.23
C PHE A 11 0.63 24.94 15.69
N SER A 12 0.59 26.27 15.99
CA SER A 12 0.01 26.76 17.24
C SER A 12 -1.48 26.41 17.32
N ALA A 13 -2.03 26.29 18.51
CA ALA A 13 -3.45 25.94 18.68
C ALA A 13 -4.42 26.78 17.83
N PRO A 14 -4.28 28.15 17.77
CA PRO A 14 -5.17 28.96 16.94
C PRO A 14 -5.02 28.68 15.43
N ALA A 15 -3.81 28.39 14.95
CA ALA A 15 -3.59 28.06 13.54
C ALA A 15 -4.21 26.68 13.19
N TYR A 16 -4.14 25.71 14.09
CA TYR A 16 -4.81 24.41 13.92
C TYR A 16 -6.32 24.58 13.74
N TYR A 17 -6.97 25.33 14.62
CA TYR A 17 -8.43 25.57 14.52
C TYR A 17 -8.79 26.36 13.26
N LEU A 18 -7.96 27.29 12.83
CA LEU A 18 -8.17 28.01 11.57
C LEU A 18 -8.17 27.03 10.38
N HIS A 19 -7.19 26.14 10.29
CA HIS A 19 -7.17 25.11 9.24
C HIS A 19 -8.36 24.15 9.33
N ALA A 20 -8.79 23.79 10.55
CA ALA A 20 -9.96 22.94 10.76
C ALA A 20 -11.24 23.62 10.24
N VAL A 21 -11.44 24.91 10.55
CA VAL A 21 -12.58 25.70 10.05
C VAL A 21 -12.54 25.80 8.52
N VAL A 22 -11.37 26.10 7.93
CA VAL A 22 -11.20 26.16 6.47
C VAL A 22 -11.55 24.81 5.83
N CYS A 23 -11.09 23.69 6.41
CA CYS A 23 -11.39 22.35 5.94
C CYS A 23 -12.92 22.12 5.89
N LEU A 24 -13.61 22.43 6.98
CA LEU A 24 -15.08 22.27 7.07
C LEU A 24 -15.83 23.25 6.13
N LEU A 25 -15.35 24.49 6.00
CA LEU A 25 -15.94 25.46 5.07
C LEU A 25 -15.82 25.00 3.61
N ILE A 26 -14.69 24.44 3.21
CA ILE A 26 -14.55 23.86 1.88
C ILE A 26 -15.50 22.68 1.73
N MET A 27 -15.52 21.76 2.70
CA MET A 27 -16.29 20.53 2.67
C MET A 27 -17.81 20.77 2.56
N PHE A 28 -18.35 21.71 3.33
CA PHE A 28 -19.79 21.99 3.41
C PHE A 28 -20.24 23.24 2.64
N GLY A 29 -19.34 24.19 2.41
CA GLY A 29 -19.65 25.47 1.76
C GLY A 29 -19.57 25.42 0.25
N PHE A 30 -18.68 24.59 -0.33
CA PHE A 30 -18.47 24.55 -1.77
C PHE A 30 -19.75 24.17 -2.55
N GLY A 31 -20.57 23.30 -2.01
CA GLY A 31 -21.83 22.88 -2.61
C GLY A 31 -22.93 23.95 -2.57
N GLN A 32 -22.73 25.08 -1.84
CA GLN A 32 -23.65 26.22 -1.85
C GLN A 32 -23.39 27.16 -3.02
N LEU A 33 -22.28 26.98 -3.75
CA LEU A 33 -21.98 27.74 -4.94
C LEU A 33 -22.90 27.30 -6.10
N PRO A 34 -23.28 28.23 -6.99
CA PRO A 34 -24.09 27.87 -8.15
C PRO A 34 -23.34 26.84 -9.00
N PRO A 35 -24.01 25.76 -9.44
CA PRO A 35 -23.38 24.74 -10.26
C PRO A 35 -22.99 25.32 -11.63
N VAL A 36 -21.77 24.99 -12.07
CA VAL A 36 -21.25 25.33 -13.40
C VAL A 36 -21.43 24.11 -14.30
N GLU A 37 -22.12 24.27 -15.42
CA GLU A 37 -22.29 23.16 -16.38
C GLU A 37 -20.94 22.54 -16.78
N PRO A 38 -20.81 21.22 -16.81
CA PRO A 38 -21.85 20.17 -16.70
C PRO A 38 -22.10 19.65 -15.27
N LEU A 39 -21.70 20.35 -14.22
CA LEU A 39 -21.82 19.88 -12.82
C LEU A 39 -23.25 20.08 -12.30
N THR A 40 -23.70 19.07 -11.58
CA THR A 40 -24.98 19.14 -10.83
C THR A 40 -24.74 19.68 -9.40
N PRO A 41 -25.79 20.14 -8.68
CA PRO A 41 -25.65 20.54 -7.27
C PRO A 41 -25.03 19.42 -6.41
N LEU A 42 -25.38 18.17 -6.67
CA LEU A 42 -24.77 17.01 -6.01
C LEU A 42 -23.28 16.87 -6.35
N GLY A 43 -22.92 17.09 -7.62
CA GLY A 43 -21.55 17.09 -8.07
C GLY A 43 -20.71 18.16 -7.37
N MET A 44 -21.26 19.37 -7.16
CA MET A 44 -20.62 20.45 -6.40
C MET A 44 -20.39 20.04 -4.93
N ASN A 45 -21.37 19.43 -4.28
CA ASN A 45 -21.21 18.89 -2.92
C ASN A 45 -20.06 17.87 -2.87
N LEU A 46 -20.03 16.90 -3.79
CA LEU A 46 -19.01 15.86 -3.83
C LEU A 46 -17.60 16.42 -4.04
N ILE A 47 -17.45 17.42 -4.93
CA ILE A 47 -16.19 18.13 -5.12
C ILE A 47 -15.76 18.87 -3.86
N GLY A 48 -16.71 19.56 -3.19
CA GLY A 48 -16.44 20.25 -1.93
C GLY A 48 -15.94 19.30 -0.84
N ILE A 49 -16.61 18.15 -0.69
CA ILE A 49 -16.19 17.10 0.26
C ILE A 49 -14.78 16.61 -0.08
N PHE A 50 -14.53 16.28 -1.33
CA PHE A 50 -13.22 15.79 -1.78
C PHE A 50 -12.10 16.80 -1.52
N LEU A 51 -12.30 18.06 -1.92
CA LEU A 51 -11.30 19.12 -1.71
C LEU A 51 -11.08 19.43 -0.24
N GLY A 52 -12.17 19.41 0.58
CA GLY A 52 -12.08 19.62 2.01
C GLY A 52 -11.28 18.51 2.71
N VAL A 53 -11.54 17.24 2.35
CA VAL A 53 -10.77 16.09 2.86
C VAL A 53 -9.30 16.19 2.46
N LEU A 54 -9.00 16.46 1.19
CA LEU A 54 -7.62 16.64 0.71
C LEU A 54 -6.89 17.75 1.45
N TYR A 55 -7.56 18.90 1.63
CA TYR A 55 -6.99 20.00 2.41
C TYR A 55 -6.69 19.57 3.86
N GLY A 56 -7.62 18.83 4.48
CA GLY A 56 -7.44 18.29 5.81
C GLY A 56 -6.23 17.37 5.92
N TRP A 57 -6.05 16.45 4.97
CA TRP A 57 -4.91 15.53 4.94
C TRP A 57 -3.57 16.25 4.77
N VAL A 58 -3.52 17.27 3.93
CA VAL A 58 -2.28 18.02 3.66
C VAL A 58 -1.93 18.95 4.81
N CYS A 59 -2.92 19.67 5.35
CA CYS A 59 -2.68 20.76 6.30
C CYS A 59 -2.82 20.36 7.77
N ILE A 60 -3.60 19.32 8.08
CA ILE A 60 -3.93 18.99 9.47
C ILE A 60 -3.45 17.59 9.83
N GLU A 61 -4.25 16.59 9.57
CA GLU A 61 -3.99 15.17 9.79
C GLU A 61 -4.93 14.30 8.95
N ILE A 62 -4.78 12.98 9.02
CA ILE A 62 -5.56 12.07 8.17
C ILE A 62 -6.90 11.67 8.84
N VAL A 63 -6.91 11.40 10.13
CA VAL A 63 -8.01 10.66 10.79
C VAL A 63 -9.32 11.43 10.83
N TRP A 64 -9.36 12.59 11.52
CA TRP A 64 -10.62 13.29 11.67
C TRP A 64 -11.14 13.94 10.38
N PRO A 65 -10.33 14.44 9.42
CA PRO A 65 -10.86 14.90 8.15
C PRO A 65 -11.48 13.78 7.32
N SER A 66 -10.94 12.54 7.39
CA SER A 66 -11.56 11.37 6.76
C SER A 66 -12.92 11.05 7.36
N LEU A 67 -13.02 11.04 8.70
CA LEU A 67 -14.29 10.83 9.41
C LEU A 67 -15.31 11.94 9.11
N ALA A 68 -14.86 13.20 9.06
CA ALA A 68 -15.70 14.33 8.67
C ALA A 68 -16.18 14.20 7.22
N GLY A 69 -15.32 13.71 6.32
CA GLY A 69 -15.66 13.43 4.93
C GLY A 69 -16.74 12.32 4.82
N LEU A 70 -16.61 11.24 5.56
CA LEU A 70 -17.66 10.21 5.63
C LEU A 70 -18.99 10.79 6.13
N LEU A 71 -18.95 11.60 7.17
CA LEU A 71 -20.15 12.28 7.69
C LEU A 71 -20.76 13.24 6.66
N ALA A 72 -19.92 14.01 5.96
CA ALA A 72 -20.39 14.92 4.92
C ALA A 72 -21.03 14.17 3.74
N LEU A 73 -20.48 13.02 3.32
CA LEU A 73 -21.09 12.15 2.31
C LEU A 73 -22.48 11.65 2.73
N MET A 74 -22.69 11.39 4.01
CA MET A 74 -24.00 11.00 4.54
C MET A 74 -24.99 12.19 4.57
N LEU A 75 -24.53 13.39 4.93
CA LEU A 75 -25.36 14.56 5.13
C LEU A 75 -25.73 15.28 3.82
N ILE A 76 -24.74 15.51 2.96
CA ILE A 76 -24.90 16.32 1.75
C ILE A 76 -24.51 15.60 0.46
N GLY A 77 -23.81 14.46 0.56
CA GLY A 77 -23.39 13.64 -0.59
C GLY A 77 -24.48 12.72 -1.13
N GLY A 78 -25.69 12.72 -0.55
CA GLY A 78 -26.84 11.93 -1.02
C GLY A 78 -26.70 10.42 -0.82
N MET A 79 -25.74 9.95 -0.04
CA MET A 79 -25.51 8.53 0.20
C MET A 79 -26.18 8.05 1.48
N LYS A 80 -26.91 6.93 1.38
CA LYS A 80 -27.49 6.30 2.58
C LYS A 80 -26.36 5.79 3.49
N PRO A 81 -26.43 6.02 4.84
CA PRO A 81 -25.36 5.66 5.77
C PRO A 81 -24.90 4.19 5.65
N MET A 82 -25.83 3.25 5.60
CA MET A 82 -25.50 1.82 5.50
C MET A 82 -24.81 1.49 4.17
N MET A 83 -25.25 2.09 3.07
CA MET A 83 -24.62 1.89 1.76
C MET A 83 -23.21 2.46 1.71
N LEU A 84 -22.98 3.63 2.33
CA LEU A 84 -21.68 4.26 2.41
C LEU A 84 -20.72 3.41 3.26
N LEU A 85 -21.14 2.98 4.44
CA LEU A 85 -20.34 2.14 5.32
C LEU A 85 -19.99 0.78 4.67
N ASN A 86 -20.94 0.19 3.97
CA ASN A 86 -20.66 -1.04 3.22
C ASN A 86 -19.67 -0.83 2.06
N LYS A 87 -19.72 0.31 1.39
CA LYS A 87 -18.79 0.62 0.30
C LYS A 87 -17.40 1.03 0.79
N SER A 88 -17.28 1.64 1.97
CA SER A 88 -16.00 2.01 2.55
C SER A 88 -15.36 0.85 3.31
N PHE A 89 -15.90 0.48 4.48
CA PHE A 89 -15.31 -0.60 5.29
C PHE A 89 -15.51 -2.00 4.71
N GLY A 90 -16.54 -2.21 3.90
CA GLY A 90 -16.80 -3.46 3.17
C GLY A 90 -16.01 -3.59 1.87
N ASP A 91 -15.25 -2.57 1.45
CA ASP A 91 -14.45 -2.64 0.24
C ASP A 91 -13.37 -3.73 0.35
N PRO A 92 -13.25 -4.63 -0.65
CA PRO A 92 -12.26 -5.71 -0.63
C PRO A 92 -10.81 -5.23 -0.48
N VAL A 93 -10.49 -4.03 -0.95
CA VAL A 93 -9.12 -3.46 -0.83
C VAL A 93 -8.85 -3.06 0.61
N VAL A 94 -9.80 -2.40 1.28
CA VAL A 94 -9.69 -2.00 2.69
C VAL A 94 -9.54 -3.24 3.58
N GLN A 95 -10.38 -4.24 3.37
CA GLN A 95 -10.31 -5.51 4.11
C GLN A 95 -8.97 -6.24 3.85
N MET A 96 -8.54 -6.32 2.60
CA MET A 96 -7.26 -6.94 2.25
C MET A 96 -6.09 -6.23 2.93
N MET A 97 -6.06 -4.89 2.93
CA MET A 97 -5.00 -4.12 3.58
C MET A 97 -4.96 -4.37 5.09
N PHE A 98 -6.12 -4.41 5.75
CA PHE A 98 -6.19 -4.71 7.17
C PHE A 98 -5.52 -6.05 7.51
N PHE A 99 -5.90 -7.13 6.80
CA PHE A 99 -5.32 -8.45 7.07
C PHE A 99 -3.86 -8.58 6.64
N ILE A 100 -3.43 -7.88 5.57
CA ILE A 100 -2.01 -7.81 5.20
C ILE A 100 -1.20 -7.06 6.27
N PHE A 101 -1.73 -5.99 6.88
CA PHE A 101 -1.05 -5.35 8.01
C PHE A 101 -0.84 -6.31 9.17
N VAL A 102 -1.86 -7.10 9.52
CA VAL A 102 -1.74 -8.14 10.57
C VAL A 102 -0.66 -9.18 10.20
N PHE A 103 -0.64 -9.63 8.95
CA PHE A 103 0.38 -10.55 8.45
C PHE A 103 1.79 -9.94 8.53
N CYS A 104 1.97 -8.71 8.04
CA CYS A 104 3.25 -7.99 8.08
C CYS A 104 3.69 -7.64 9.52
N ALA A 105 2.75 -7.36 10.42
CA ALA A 105 3.04 -7.19 11.84
C ALA A 105 3.68 -8.45 12.43
N THR A 106 3.20 -9.63 12.05
CA THR A 106 3.79 -10.90 12.48
C THR A 106 5.24 -11.05 11.96
N ILE A 107 5.49 -10.71 10.71
CA ILE A 107 6.85 -10.70 10.12
C ILE A 107 7.78 -9.80 10.93
N SER A 108 7.32 -8.58 11.24
CA SER A 108 8.10 -7.59 11.99
C SER A 108 8.29 -7.99 13.46
N HIS A 109 7.25 -8.52 14.10
CA HIS A 109 7.27 -8.94 15.51
C HIS A 109 8.35 -10.01 15.78
N TYR A 110 8.50 -10.96 14.89
CA TYR A 110 9.52 -12.00 14.99
C TYR A 110 10.88 -11.60 14.38
N GLY A 111 11.05 -10.34 13.99
CA GLY A 111 12.31 -9.82 13.44
C GLY A 111 12.70 -10.40 12.09
N LEU A 112 11.76 -11.03 11.37
CA LEU A 112 12.03 -11.59 10.05
C LEU A 112 12.36 -10.50 9.03
N SER A 113 11.75 -9.31 9.16
CA SER A 113 12.08 -8.15 8.31
C SER A 113 13.56 -7.80 8.40
N LYS A 114 14.15 -7.80 9.60
CA LYS A 114 15.59 -7.57 9.82
C LYS A 114 16.44 -8.64 9.15
N PHE A 115 16.04 -9.91 9.30
CA PHE A 115 16.76 -11.02 8.65
C PHE A 115 16.76 -10.86 7.14
N ILE A 116 15.60 -10.66 6.52
CA ILE A 116 15.47 -10.47 5.07
C ILE A 116 16.32 -9.29 4.60
N SER A 117 16.32 -8.19 5.37
CA SER A 117 17.09 -6.99 5.08
C SER A 117 18.59 -7.25 5.09
N LEU A 118 19.09 -7.88 6.15
CA LEU A 118 20.52 -8.26 6.24
C LEU A 118 20.91 -9.26 5.14
N TRP A 119 20.07 -10.25 4.89
CA TRP A 119 20.31 -11.22 3.83
C TRP A 119 20.44 -10.53 2.46
N PHE A 120 19.61 -9.51 2.17
CA PHE A 120 19.70 -8.74 0.93
C PHE A 120 20.95 -7.89 0.86
N ILE A 121 21.26 -7.12 1.93
CA ILE A 121 22.38 -6.17 1.97
C ILE A 121 23.73 -6.91 1.88
N THR A 122 23.84 -8.09 2.50
CA THR A 122 25.10 -8.87 2.55
C THR A 122 25.36 -9.72 1.33
N ARG A 123 24.51 -9.69 0.29
CA ARG A 123 24.75 -10.43 -0.95
C ARG A 123 25.93 -9.85 -1.72
N LYS A 124 26.82 -10.72 -2.22
CA LYS A 124 28.06 -10.33 -2.93
C LYS A 124 27.85 -9.31 -4.06
N PHE A 125 26.72 -9.36 -4.78
CA PHE A 125 26.42 -8.43 -5.86
C PHE A 125 25.86 -7.08 -5.37
N VAL A 126 25.43 -6.98 -4.11
CA VAL A 126 24.84 -5.79 -3.49
C VAL A 126 25.80 -5.12 -2.53
N ALA A 127 26.62 -5.91 -1.80
CA ALA A 127 27.53 -5.42 -0.78
C ALA A 127 28.42 -4.29 -1.32
N GLY A 128 28.52 -3.17 -0.61
CA GLY A 128 29.26 -1.98 -1.02
C GLY A 128 28.66 -1.21 -2.22
N ARG A 129 27.47 -1.60 -2.70
CA ARG A 129 26.83 -0.98 -3.86
C ARG A 129 25.38 -0.56 -3.56
N PRO A 130 25.16 0.52 -2.83
CA PRO A 130 23.84 0.91 -2.34
C PRO A 130 22.79 1.16 -3.44
N TRP A 131 23.22 1.64 -4.61
CA TRP A 131 22.32 1.80 -5.76
C TRP A 131 21.91 0.45 -6.36
N VAL A 132 22.77 -0.55 -6.38
CA VAL A 132 22.42 -1.91 -6.83
C VAL A 132 21.37 -2.51 -5.89
N PHE A 133 21.53 -2.31 -4.57
CA PHE A 133 20.50 -2.68 -3.60
C PHE A 133 19.16 -2.01 -3.92
N THR A 134 19.17 -0.69 -4.09
CA THR A 134 17.97 0.11 -4.39
C THR A 134 17.24 -0.42 -5.64
N TYR A 135 17.98 -0.65 -6.72
CA TYR A 135 17.40 -1.15 -7.98
C TYR A 135 16.85 -2.56 -7.86
N THR A 136 17.60 -3.45 -7.23
CA THR A 136 17.15 -4.85 -7.03
C THR A 136 15.93 -4.90 -6.16
N PHE A 137 15.91 -4.10 -5.10
CA PHE A 137 14.77 -4.03 -4.19
C PHE A 137 13.52 -3.46 -4.87
N LEU A 138 13.62 -2.30 -5.51
CA LEU A 138 12.50 -1.71 -6.25
C LEU A 138 12.06 -2.59 -7.44
N GLY A 139 13.00 -3.24 -8.12
CA GLY A 139 12.72 -4.21 -9.19
C GLY A 139 11.92 -5.42 -8.69
N SER A 140 12.23 -5.93 -7.49
CA SER A 140 11.45 -7.02 -6.89
C SER A 140 10.02 -6.58 -6.53
N ILE A 141 9.83 -5.35 -6.04
CA ILE A 141 8.51 -4.77 -5.78
C ILE A 141 7.73 -4.53 -7.08
N PHE A 142 8.40 -4.06 -8.13
CA PHE A 142 7.81 -3.91 -9.47
C PHE A 142 7.25 -5.24 -9.98
N ILE A 143 8.05 -6.30 -9.92
CA ILE A 143 7.63 -7.64 -10.34
C ILE A 143 6.46 -8.13 -9.47
N LEU A 144 6.56 -7.97 -8.15
CA LEU A 144 5.52 -8.38 -7.22
C LEU A 144 4.20 -7.63 -7.46
N GLY A 145 4.25 -6.31 -7.69
CA GLY A 145 3.10 -5.47 -8.02
C GLY A 145 2.44 -5.89 -9.33
N GLY A 146 3.25 -6.18 -10.36
CA GLY A 146 2.78 -6.70 -11.64
C GLY A 146 2.08 -8.05 -11.50
N LEU A 147 2.67 -8.96 -10.77
CA LEU A 147 2.15 -10.31 -10.61
C LEU A 147 0.97 -10.41 -9.64
N THR A 148 0.95 -9.62 -8.57
CA THR A 148 -0.13 -9.60 -7.57
C THR A 148 -1.03 -8.36 -7.72
N SER A 149 -0.83 -7.37 -6.88
CA SER A 149 -1.44 -6.03 -6.95
C SER A 149 -0.55 -5.03 -6.23
N ALA A 150 -0.76 -3.73 -6.45
CA ALA A 150 0.09 -2.69 -5.91
C ALA A 150 0.06 -2.63 -4.37
N SER A 151 -1.13 -2.79 -3.76
CA SER A 151 -1.27 -2.66 -2.30
C SER A 151 -0.50 -3.72 -1.51
N PRO A 152 -0.66 -5.04 -1.75
CA PRO A 152 0.14 -6.05 -1.07
C PRO A 152 1.64 -5.87 -1.31
N ALA A 153 2.05 -5.58 -2.56
CA ALA A 153 3.45 -5.38 -2.89
C ALA A 153 4.07 -4.21 -2.12
N ALA A 154 3.35 -3.09 -2.02
CA ALA A 154 3.80 -1.91 -1.29
C ALA A 154 3.91 -2.19 0.22
N ILE A 155 2.93 -2.83 0.83
CA ILE A 155 2.93 -3.13 2.27
C ILE A 155 4.07 -4.10 2.64
N ILE A 156 4.26 -5.15 1.85
CA ILE A 156 5.38 -6.07 2.02
C ILE A 156 6.71 -5.31 1.86
N GLY A 157 6.82 -4.47 0.84
CA GLY A 157 7.99 -3.64 0.59
C GLY A 157 8.32 -2.71 1.75
N TRP A 158 7.33 -2.01 2.30
CA TRP A 158 7.52 -1.16 3.48
C TRP A 158 7.95 -1.94 4.71
N SER A 159 7.37 -3.13 4.95
CA SER A 159 7.76 -3.98 6.06
C SER A 159 9.25 -4.37 5.98
N ILE A 160 9.74 -4.70 4.79
CA ILE A 160 11.15 -5.00 4.57
C ILE A 160 12.02 -3.74 4.68
N LEU A 161 11.59 -2.62 4.11
CA LEU A 161 12.30 -1.35 4.20
C LEU A 161 12.51 -0.91 5.66
N TYR A 162 11.49 -1.04 6.51
CA TYR A 162 11.62 -0.72 7.93
C TYR A 162 12.65 -1.63 8.62
N GLY A 163 12.72 -2.90 8.23
CA GLY A 163 13.79 -3.79 8.67
C GLY A 163 15.19 -3.31 8.22
N VAL A 164 15.32 -2.82 6.98
CA VAL A 164 16.56 -2.19 6.47
C VAL A 164 16.91 -0.96 7.32
N CYS A 165 15.94 -0.08 7.55
CA CYS A 165 16.15 1.13 8.35
C CYS A 165 16.64 0.82 9.76
N GLU A 166 16.06 -0.19 10.40
CA GLU A 166 16.44 -0.60 11.76
C GLU A 166 17.86 -1.18 11.80
N VAL A 167 18.19 -2.06 10.85
CA VAL A 167 19.53 -2.67 10.73
C VAL A 167 20.59 -1.62 10.42
N CYS A 168 20.32 -0.71 9.49
CA CYS A 168 21.29 0.30 9.05
C CYS A 168 21.31 1.53 9.98
N GLY A 169 20.39 1.63 10.95
CA GLY A 169 20.32 2.76 11.88
C GLY A 169 19.84 4.06 11.23
N PHE A 170 18.98 3.95 10.21
CA PHE A 170 18.28 5.11 9.66
C PHE A 170 17.23 5.64 10.63
N LYS A 171 17.07 6.97 10.66
CA LYS A 171 16.07 7.65 11.48
C LYS A 171 14.88 8.11 10.64
N LYS A 172 13.76 8.37 11.32
CA LYS A 172 12.58 8.97 10.68
C LYS A 172 12.94 10.34 10.11
N GLY A 173 12.72 10.53 8.80
CA GLY A 173 13.06 11.76 8.10
C GLY A 173 14.40 11.73 7.35
N ASP A 174 15.21 10.68 7.49
CA ASP A 174 16.41 10.51 6.66
C ASP A 174 15.98 10.43 5.16
N GLY A 175 16.78 11.02 4.28
CA GLY A 175 16.45 11.15 2.86
C GLY A 175 16.29 9.81 2.13
N TYR A 176 17.14 8.82 2.45
CA TYR A 176 17.08 7.50 1.81
C TYR A 176 15.78 6.73 2.12
N PRO A 177 15.38 6.51 3.38
CA PRO A 177 14.09 5.90 3.69
C PRO A 177 12.90 6.64 3.08
N THR A 178 12.91 7.98 3.11
CA THR A 178 11.84 8.79 2.54
C THR A 178 11.72 8.54 1.02
N MET A 179 12.82 8.56 0.28
CA MET A 179 12.86 8.22 -1.14
C MET A 179 12.34 6.81 -1.39
N MET A 180 12.77 5.84 -0.57
CA MET A 180 12.37 4.43 -0.74
C MET A 180 10.89 4.18 -0.45
N VAL A 181 10.28 4.88 0.51
CA VAL A 181 8.83 4.80 0.76
C VAL A 181 8.04 5.16 -0.50
N PHE A 182 8.38 6.27 -1.14
CA PHE A 182 7.77 6.66 -2.41
C PHE A 182 8.13 5.69 -3.55
N GLY A 183 9.39 5.27 -3.63
CA GLY A 183 9.89 4.33 -4.63
C GLY A 183 9.17 2.98 -4.61
N ILE A 184 8.85 2.46 -3.44
CA ILE A 184 8.09 1.21 -3.27
C ILE A 184 6.67 1.35 -3.86
N VAL A 185 5.94 2.42 -3.52
CA VAL A 185 4.60 2.67 -4.07
C VAL A 185 4.68 2.85 -5.58
N PHE A 186 5.62 3.65 -6.03
CA PHE A 186 5.84 3.90 -7.45
C PHE A 186 6.15 2.60 -8.21
N ALA A 187 7.10 1.79 -7.72
CA ALA A 187 7.46 0.52 -8.35
C ALA A 187 6.28 -0.46 -8.39
N ALA A 188 5.49 -0.54 -7.29
CA ALA A 188 4.32 -1.40 -7.22
C ALA A 188 3.22 -0.98 -8.21
N GLN A 189 2.95 0.33 -8.33
CA GLN A 189 1.94 0.88 -9.25
C GLN A 189 2.36 0.72 -10.70
N VAL A 190 3.62 1.06 -11.01
CA VAL A 190 4.18 0.91 -12.37
C VAL A 190 4.18 -0.57 -12.78
N GLY A 191 4.55 -1.48 -11.86
CA GLY A 191 4.48 -2.91 -12.10
C GLY A 191 3.06 -3.40 -12.39
N MET A 192 2.07 -2.97 -11.60
CA MET A 192 0.67 -3.33 -11.79
C MET A 192 0.13 -2.84 -13.15
N SER A 193 0.57 -1.66 -13.60
CA SER A 193 0.11 -1.06 -14.85
C SER A 193 0.58 -1.78 -16.11
N LEU A 194 1.62 -2.62 -16.01
CA LEU A 194 2.14 -3.38 -17.13
C LEU A 194 1.16 -4.47 -17.63
N ILE A 195 0.32 -5.00 -16.73
CA ILE A 195 -0.55 -6.14 -17.02
C ILE A 195 -1.97 -5.67 -17.35
N PRO A 196 -2.46 -5.89 -18.60
CA PRO A 196 -3.76 -5.40 -19.06
C PRO A 196 -4.96 -6.10 -18.39
N PHE A 197 -4.76 -7.28 -17.82
CA PHE A 197 -5.82 -8.10 -17.23
C PHE A 197 -6.11 -7.79 -15.77
N LYS A 198 -5.62 -6.66 -15.25
CA LYS A 198 -5.93 -6.18 -13.89
C LYS A 198 -7.24 -5.41 -13.89
N GLN A 199 -7.96 -5.48 -12.77
CA GLN A 199 -9.29 -4.88 -12.62
C GLN A 199 -9.33 -3.41 -13.06
N ALA A 200 -8.38 -2.59 -12.64
CA ALA A 200 -8.34 -1.17 -12.99
C ALA A 200 -8.18 -0.95 -14.50
N ALA A 201 -7.28 -1.71 -15.16
CA ALA A 201 -7.09 -1.62 -16.61
C ALA A 201 -8.34 -2.10 -17.36
N LEU A 202 -8.92 -3.24 -16.96
CA LEU A 202 -10.13 -3.78 -17.56
C LEU A 202 -11.32 -2.82 -17.45
N THR A 203 -11.47 -2.11 -16.32
CA THR A 203 -12.55 -1.12 -16.16
C THR A 203 -12.40 0.02 -17.16
N VAL A 204 -11.18 0.55 -17.33
CA VAL A 204 -10.90 1.61 -18.31
C VAL A 204 -11.11 1.11 -19.74
N PHE A 205 -10.66 -0.11 -20.05
CA PHE A 205 -10.82 -0.70 -21.39
C PHE A 205 -12.27 -0.92 -21.73
N SER A 206 -13.05 -1.49 -20.79
CA SER A 206 -14.49 -1.70 -20.99
C SER A 206 -15.24 -0.40 -21.24
N ALA A 207 -14.89 0.66 -20.47
CA ALA A 207 -15.48 1.99 -20.70
C ALA A 207 -15.10 2.54 -22.09
N TYR A 208 -13.82 2.44 -22.47
CA TYR A 208 -13.36 2.88 -23.79
C TYR A 208 -14.04 2.11 -24.92
N GLU A 209 -14.09 0.77 -24.86
CA GLU A 209 -14.74 -0.08 -25.86
C GLU A 209 -16.24 0.23 -25.99
N THR A 210 -16.91 0.50 -24.85
CA THR A 210 -18.32 0.87 -24.85
C THR A 210 -18.57 2.23 -25.50
N MET A 211 -17.64 3.20 -25.31
CA MET A 211 -17.77 4.55 -25.84
C MET A 211 -17.33 4.66 -27.32
N SER A 212 -16.26 3.96 -27.70
CA SER A 212 -15.63 4.07 -29.02
C SER A 212 -16.11 3.01 -30.01
N GLY A 213 -16.67 1.91 -29.55
CA GLY A 213 -16.97 0.74 -30.38
C GLY A 213 -15.74 -0.01 -30.90
N VAL A 214 -14.54 0.35 -30.42
CA VAL A 214 -13.27 -0.23 -30.89
C VAL A 214 -12.65 -1.05 -29.76
N GLY A 215 -12.36 -2.34 -30.05
CA GLY A 215 -11.68 -3.22 -29.10
C GLY A 215 -10.21 -2.85 -28.91
N ILE A 216 -9.70 -3.03 -27.69
CA ILE A 216 -8.30 -2.78 -27.33
C ILE A 216 -7.44 -3.99 -27.65
N ASP A 217 -6.36 -3.76 -28.40
CA ASP A 217 -5.30 -4.74 -28.63
C ASP A 217 -4.38 -4.82 -27.40
N TYR A 218 -4.56 -5.87 -26.60
CA TYR A 218 -3.78 -6.06 -25.35
C TYR A 218 -2.28 -6.21 -25.61
N ALA A 219 -1.86 -6.75 -26.77
CA ALA A 219 -0.44 -6.88 -27.08
C ALA A 219 0.20 -5.50 -27.33
N LYS A 220 -0.48 -4.62 -28.07
CA LYS A 220 -0.05 -3.23 -28.28
C LYS A 220 -0.04 -2.46 -26.97
N TYR A 221 -1.08 -2.64 -26.13
CA TYR A 221 -1.11 -2.02 -24.80
C TYR A 221 0.11 -2.43 -23.97
N MET A 222 0.42 -3.72 -23.86
CA MET A 222 1.55 -4.21 -23.09
C MET A 222 2.89 -3.64 -23.60
N LEU A 223 3.06 -3.51 -24.90
CA LEU A 223 4.27 -2.94 -25.49
C LEU A 223 4.42 -1.45 -25.17
N ILE A 224 3.35 -0.69 -25.29
CA ILE A 224 3.31 0.75 -24.92
C ILE A 224 3.51 0.90 -23.41
N ALA A 225 2.80 0.11 -22.60
CA ALA A 225 2.92 0.13 -21.14
C ALA A 225 4.36 -0.20 -20.71
N LEU A 226 5.02 -1.18 -21.34
CA LEU A 226 6.41 -1.51 -21.06
C LEU A 226 7.36 -0.33 -21.31
N LEU A 227 7.17 0.38 -22.44
CA LEU A 227 7.97 1.58 -22.74
C LEU A 227 7.74 2.68 -21.72
N ILE A 228 6.49 2.97 -21.37
CA ILE A 228 6.13 3.97 -20.37
C ILE A 228 6.71 3.57 -18.99
N CYS A 229 6.55 2.32 -18.59
CA CYS A 229 7.09 1.81 -17.33
C CYS A 229 8.62 1.91 -17.29
N ALA A 230 9.31 1.62 -18.38
CA ALA A 230 10.76 1.75 -18.49
C ALA A 230 11.21 3.22 -18.36
N VAL A 231 10.54 4.15 -19.07
CA VAL A 231 10.83 5.59 -18.97
C VAL A 231 10.55 6.11 -17.56
N CYS A 232 9.41 5.77 -16.97
CA CYS A 232 9.07 6.17 -15.61
C CYS A 232 10.07 5.64 -14.57
N SER A 233 10.48 4.38 -14.70
CA SER A 233 11.47 3.77 -13.82
C SER A 233 12.83 4.45 -13.96
N LEU A 234 13.25 4.76 -15.19
CA LEU A 234 14.48 5.49 -15.47
C LEU A 234 14.45 6.90 -14.87
N LEU A 235 13.34 7.62 -15.04
CA LEU A 235 13.16 8.96 -14.46
C LEU A 235 13.24 8.91 -12.94
N PHE A 236 12.59 7.96 -12.29
CA PHE A 236 12.67 7.81 -10.84
C PHE A 236 14.11 7.56 -10.35
N ILE A 237 14.86 6.72 -11.07
CA ILE A 237 16.26 6.42 -10.81
C ILE A 237 17.13 7.67 -10.95
N VAL A 238 16.95 8.41 -12.05
CA VAL A 238 17.67 9.66 -12.34
C VAL A 238 17.37 10.69 -11.25
N MET A 239 16.10 10.89 -10.92
CA MET A 239 15.68 11.81 -9.84
C MET A 239 16.28 11.38 -8.49
N GLY A 240 16.24 10.11 -8.16
CA GLY A 240 16.84 9.56 -6.95
C GLY A 240 18.33 9.88 -6.86
N LYS A 241 19.07 9.61 -7.94
CA LYS A 241 20.53 9.74 -7.98
C LYS A 241 21.01 11.19 -8.06
N TYR A 242 20.35 12.04 -8.84
CA TYR A 242 20.85 13.39 -9.15
C TYR A 242 20.12 14.52 -8.43
N ILE A 243 18.83 14.33 -8.10
CA ILE A 243 18.02 15.37 -7.43
C ILE A 243 17.99 15.12 -5.92
N PHE A 244 17.51 13.94 -5.49
CA PHE A 244 17.36 13.64 -4.07
C PHE A 244 18.70 13.39 -3.37
N ARG A 245 19.68 12.78 -4.04
CA ARG A 245 21.03 12.49 -3.53
C ARG A 245 21.04 12.00 -2.08
N PRO A 246 20.27 10.95 -1.75
CA PRO A 246 20.16 10.51 -0.37
C PRO A 246 21.52 9.98 0.14
N ASP A 247 21.78 10.23 1.42
CA ASP A 247 22.93 9.60 2.08
C ASP A 247 22.69 8.10 2.24
N MET A 248 23.52 7.31 1.58
CA MET A 248 23.46 5.85 1.57
C MET A 248 24.62 5.19 2.33
N SER A 249 25.46 5.97 3.00
CA SER A 249 26.65 5.47 3.70
C SER A 249 26.34 4.41 4.77
N LYS A 250 25.12 4.48 5.33
CA LYS A 250 24.65 3.54 6.35
C LYS A 250 24.26 2.16 5.81
N LEU A 251 24.14 1.99 4.48
CA LEU A 251 23.75 0.72 3.87
C LEU A 251 24.87 -0.32 3.79
N ASP A 252 26.10 0.10 4.05
CA ASP A 252 27.26 -0.80 4.06
C ASP A 252 27.40 -1.42 5.46
N LYS A 253 26.83 -2.61 5.65
CA LYS A 253 26.90 -3.35 6.92
C LYS A 253 27.22 -4.82 6.68
N ASP A 254 28.19 -5.31 7.43
CA ASP A 254 28.48 -6.72 7.57
C ASP A 254 27.62 -7.32 8.68
N GLY A 255 26.97 -8.43 8.41
CA GLY A 255 26.21 -9.15 9.40
C GLY A 255 25.74 -10.51 8.91
N SER A 256 25.86 -11.51 9.75
CA SER A 256 25.29 -12.83 9.54
C SER A 256 24.23 -13.10 10.61
N LEU A 257 23.02 -13.38 10.20
CA LEU A 257 21.95 -13.83 11.11
C LEU A 257 21.56 -15.27 10.76
N VAL A 258 21.32 -16.07 11.80
CA VAL A 258 20.77 -17.42 11.66
C VAL A 258 19.27 -17.37 11.91
N LEU A 259 18.51 -17.95 11.00
CA LEU A 259 17.05 -18.05 11.13
C LEU A 259 16.65 -18.97 12.28
N SER A 260 15.82 -18.45 13.18
CA SER A 260 15.13 -19.29 14.17
C SER A 260 14.09 -20.19 13.51
N ARG A 261 13.62 -21.24 14.22
CA ARG A 261 12.57 -22.13 13.71
C ARG A 261 11.29 -21.34 13.39
N VAL A 262 10.87 -20.43 14.27
CA VAL A 262 9.69 -19.58 14.08
C VAL A 262 9.84 -18.72 12.82
N GLN A 263 11.00 -18.09 12.63
CA GLN A 263 11.27 -17.26 11.45
C GLN A 263 11.23 -18.06 10.14
N LYS A 264 11.70 -19.33 10.14
CA LYS A 264 11.61 -20.21 8.97
C LYS A 264 10.16 -20.49 8.59
N VAL A 265 9.31 -20.75 9.59
CA VAL A 265 7.88 -21.00 9.37
C VAL A 265 7.20 -19.74 8.81
N ILE A 266 7.46 -18.56 9.39
CA ILE A 266 6.88 -17.31 8.90
C ILE A 266 7.36 -16.99 7.48
N LEU A 267 8.64 -17.25 7.18
CA LEU A 267 9.19 -17.09 5.83
C LEU A 267 8.49 -18.02 4.82
N ALA A 268 8.21 -19.27 5.20
CA ALA A 268 7.43 -20.19 4.39
C ALA A 268 6.01 -19.65 4.13
N PHE A 269 5.34 -19.07 5.14
CA PHE A 269 4.05 -18.41 4.95
C PHE A 269 4.13 -17.18 4.03
N LEU A 270 5.21 -16.40 4.08
CA LEU A 270 5.42 -15.27 3.16
C LEU A 270 5.55 -15.77 1.71
N PHE A 271 6.34 -16.81 1.47
CA PHE A 271 6.43 -17.41 0.13
C PHE A 271 5.09 -18.02 -0.30
N LEU A 272 4.38 -18.70 0.61
CA LEU A 272 3.08 -19.27 0.35
C LEU A 272 2.06 -18.17 -0.02
N LEU A 273 2.07 -17.03 0.68
CA LEU A 273 1.22 -15.88 0.34
C LEU A 273 1.46 -15.44 -1.10
N VAL A 274 2.73 -15.23 -1.48
CA VAL A 274 3.09 -14.80 -2.83
C VAL A 274 2.63 -15.85 -3.86
N ILE A 275 2.91 -17.13 -3.59
CA ILE A 275 2.50 -18.22 -4.49
C ILE A 275 0.98 -18.27 -4.66
N LEU A 276 0.21 -18.20 -3.58
CA LEU A 276 -1.26 -18.26 -3.65
C LEU A 276 -1.87 -17.05 -4.35
N LEU A 277 -1.29 -15.85 -4.20
CA LEU A 277 -1.73 -14.65 -4.93
C LEU A 277 -1.41 -14.74 -6.43
N LEU A 278 -0.34 -15.47 -6.79
CA LEU A 278 0.09 -15.65 -8.19
C LEU A 278 -0.60 -16.81 -8.87
N ALA A 279 -0.86 -17.90 -8.17
CA ALA A 279 -1.37 -19.15 -8.70
C ALA A 279 -2.57 -19.00 -9.67
N PRO A 280 -3.59 -18.17 -9.35
CA PRO A 280 -4.74 -18.00 -10.26
C PRO A 280 -4.42 -17.40 -11.63
N ASN A 281 -3.25 -16.76 -11.79
CA ASN A 281 -2.83 -16.16 -13.05
C ASN A 281 -2.10 -17.14 -13.98
N PHE A 282 -1.48 -18.18 -13.42
CA PHE A 282 -0.65 -19.14 -14.16
C PHE A 282 -1.28 -20.53 -14.33
N MET A 283 -2.30 -20.86 -13.52
CA MET A 283 -2.97 -22.16 -13.58
C MET A 283 -4.18 -22.15 -14.52
N PRO A 284 -4.53 -23.31 -15.13
CA PRO A 284 -5.74 -23.45 -15.94
C PRO A 284 -6.99 -23.02 -15.18
N LYS A 285 -7.94 -22.37 -15.88
CA LYS A 285 -9.17 -21.83 -15.27
C LYS A 285 -10.05 -22.91 -14.64
N ASP A 286 -10.01 -24.12 -15.17
CA ASP A 286 -10.83 -25.26 -14.73
C ASP A 286 -10.24 -26.05 -13.58
N PHE A 287 -9.00 -25.75 -13.20
CA PHE A 287 -8.36 -26.42 -12.08
C PHE A 287 -9.05 -26.07 -10.75
N PHE A 288 -9.32 -27.08 -9.93
CA PHE A 288 -10.05 -26.89 -8.66
C PHE A 288 -9.45 -25.77 -7.78
N LEU A 289 -8.13 -25.76 -7.63
CA LEU A 289 -7.45 -24.76 -6.82
C LEU A 289 -7.63 -23.34 -7.41
N THR A 290 -7.60 -23.19 -8.72
CA THR A 290 -7.84 -21.90 -9.40
C THR A 290 -9.25 -21.40 -9.14
N ARG A 291 -10.26 -22.27 -9.24
CA ARG A 291 -11.66 -21.92 -8.92
C ARG A 291 -11.81 -21.50 -7.47
N PHE A 292 -11.22 -22.28 -6.56
CA PHE A 292 -11.26 -21.99 -5.13
C PHE A 292 -10.60 -20.63 -4.81
N LEU A 293 -9.36 -20.39 -5.28
CA LEU A 293 -8.64 -19.16 -5.02
C LEU A 293 -9.31 -17.92 -5.65
N LYS A 294 -9.88 -18.07 -6.85
CA LYS A 294 -10.69 -17.00 -7.47
C LYS A 294 -12.01 -16.76 -6.73
N GLY A 295 -12.62 -17.80 -6.19
CA GLY A 295 -13.86 -17.71 -5.42
C GLY A 295 -13.69 -16.91 -4.13
N ILE A 296 -12.60 -17.14 -3.38
CA ILE A 296 -12.30 -16.39 -2.15
C ILE A 296 -11.63 -15.03 -2.41
N GLY A 297 -11.06 -14.84 -3.61
CA GLY A 297 -10.36 -13.61 -3.99
C GLY A 297 -9.08 -13.36 -3.19
N ASN A 298 -8.39 -12.25 -3.52
CA ASN A 298 -7.12 -11.91 -2.86
C ASN A 298 -7.28 -11.70 -1.34
N THR A 299 -8.38 -11.04 -0.93
CA THR A 299 -8.70 -10.82 0.50
C THR A 299 -8.87 -12.16 1.23
N GLY A 300 -9.63 -13.08 0.65
CA GLY A 300 -9.84 -14.40 1.24
C GLY A 300 -8.55 -15.23 1.37
N ILE A 301 -7.63 -15.11 0.42
CA ILE A 301 -6.30 -15.75 0.50
C ILE A 301 -5.53 -15.25 1.71
N VAL A 302 -5.52 -13.92 1.93
CA VAL A 302 -4.81 -13.34 3.09
C VAL A 302 -5.47 -13.76 4.40
N ILE A 303 -6.81 -13.72 4.48
CA ILE A 303 -7.57 -14.17 5.66
C ILE A 303 -7.27 -15.64 5.95
N LEU A 304 -7.28 -16.49 4.94
CA LEU A 304 -6.95 -17.92 5.08
C LEU A 304 -5.58 -18.11 5.74
N LEU A 305 -4.56 -17.43 5.25
CA LEU A 305 -3.21 -17.55 5.80
C LEU A 305 -3.10 -16.99 7.22
N VAL A 306 -3.71 -15.84 7.52
CA VAL A 306 -3.76 -15.28 8.87
C VAL A 306 -4.46 -16.24 9.83
N THR A 307 -5.57 -16.85 9.40
CA THR A 307 -6.31 -17.84 10.19
C THR A 307 -5.45 -19.08 10.49
N VAL A 308 -4.78 -19.62 9.48
CA VAL A 308 -3.89 -20.78 9.65
C VAL A 308 -2.72 -20.43 10.59
N MET A 309 -2.11 -19.25 10.44
CA MET A 309 -1.04 -18.79 11.33
C MET A 309 -1.50 -18.60 12.78
N ALA A 310 -2.75 -18.15 12.99
CA ALA A 310 -3.32 -18.01 14.33
C ALA A 310 -3.61 -19.39 14.97
N ALA A 311 -3.98 -20.39 14.16
CA ALA A 311 -4.26 -21.75 14.64
C ALA A 311 -3.00 -22.58 14.94
N ILE A 312 -1.91 -22.32 14.20
CA ILE A 312 -0.65 -23.08 14.36
C ILE A 312 0.11 -22.61 15.61
N LYS A 313 0.57 -23.59 16.40
CA LYS A 313 1.48 -23.35 17.54
C LYS A 313 2.90 -23.78 17.17
N VAL A 314 3.85 -22.87 17.40
CA VAL A 314 5.28 -23.16 17.27
C VAL A 314 5.92 -22.92 18.62
N GLU A 315 6.67 -23.89 19.12
CA GLU A 315 7.29 -23.85 20.47
C GLU A 315 6.27 -23.55 21.60
N GLY A 316 5.06 -24.11 21.49
CA GLY A 316 3.99 -23.98 22.49
C GLY A 316 3.20 -22.68 22.46
N LYS A 317 3.56 -21.71 21.61
CA LYS A 317 2.86 -20.41 21.45
C LYS A 317 2.21 -20.34 20.08
N ALA A 318 1.05 -19.67 19.99
CA ALA A 318 0.43 -19.37 18.70
C ALA A 318 1.39 -18.55 17.85
N LEU A 319 1.55 -18.93 16.58
CA LEU A 319 2.44 -18.24 15.64
C LEU A 319 1.99 -16.80 15.41
N LEU A 320 0.67 -16.56 15.43
CA LEU A 320 0.08 -15.23 15.30
C LEU A 320 -0.91 -15.02 16.46
N ASN A 321 -0.65 -14.01 17.30
CA ASN A 321 -1.62 -13.52 18.26
C ASN A 321 -2.33 -12.32 17.64
N PHE A 322 -3.57 -12.53 17.18
CA PHE A 322 -4.30 -11.53 16.38
C PHE A 322 -4.42 -10.18 17.11
N LYS A 323 -4.76 -10.18 18.40
CA LYS A 323 -4.88 -8.94 19.18
C LYS A 323 -3.57 -8.17 19.22
N VAL A 324 -2.48 -8.84 19.54
CA VAL A 324 -1.14 -8.20 19.63
C VAL A 324 -0.72 -7.63 18.27
N MET A 325 -0.99 -8.37 17.17
CA MET A 325 -0.63 -7.93 15.82
C MET A 325 -1.48 -6.74 15.35
N VAL A 326 -2.77 -6.73 15.69
CA VAL A 326 -3.64 -5.58 15.39
C VAL A 326 -3.18 -4.34 16.16
N ASP A 327 -2.91 -4.48 17.47
CA ASP A 327 -2.52 -3.35 18.31
C ASP A 327 -1.14 -2.76 17.92
N SER A 328 -0.23 -3.60 17.41
CA SER A 328 1.15 -3.19 17.09
C SER A 328 1.40 -2.88 15.62
N GLY A 329 0.57 -3.40 14.70
CA GLY A 329 0.89 -3.39 13.28
C GLY A 329 -0.14 -2.75 12.37
N VAL A 330 -1.40 -2.58 12.82
CA VAL A 330 -2.41 -1.93 12.00
C VAL A 330 -2.28 -0.42 12.09
N THR A 331 -1.97 0.20 10.97
CA THR A 331 -1.90 1.67 10.86
C THR A 331 -3.30 2.21 10.55
N TRP A 332 -4.07 2.48 11.59
CA TRP A 332 -5.46 2.93 11.48
C TRP A 332 -5.64 4.18 10.61
N GLY A 333 -4.66 5.11 10.62
CA GLY A 333 -4.68 6.27 9.73
C GLY A 333 -4.74 5.90 8.26
N ILE A 334 -4.02 4.83 7.83
CA ILE A 334 -4.06 4.36 6.43
C ILE A 334 -5.39 3.64 6.14
N VAL A 335 -5.90 2.85 7.09
CA VAL A 335 -7.19 2.16 6.92
C VAL A 335 -8.35 3.16 6.77
N LEU A 336 -8.29 4.31 7.44
CA LEU A 336 -9.30 5.37 7.37
C LEU A 336 -9.12 6.32 6.17
N LEU A 337 -7.96 6.32 5.54
CA LEU A 337 -7.68 7.14 4.35
C LEU A 337 -8.32 6.54 3.09
N LEU A 338 -8.53 5.23 3.06
CA LEU A 338 -9.10 4.48 1.93
C LEU A 338 -10.61 4.45 1.97
#